data_85b1f1be471a2893e0036b7235f26f23
#
_entry.id   85b1f1be471a2893e0036b7235f26f23
#
_cell.length_a   1.000
_cell.length_b   1.000
_cell.length_c   1.000
_cell.angle_alpha   90.00
_cell.angle_beta   90.00
_cell.angle_gamma   90.00
#
_symmetry.space_group_name_H-M   'P 1'
#
loop_
_entity.id
_entity.type
_entity.pdbx_description
1 polymer ?
#
loop_
_entity_poly.entity_id
_entity_poly.type
_entity_poly.pdbx_seq_one_letter_code
_entity_poly.pdbx_strand_id
1 'polypeptide(L)'
;ASASKMFNIPIELVTKGSDWRAKGKVAELALGYQGAVGALKTMGGEKMGLSELEMDTIVKKWRKANPAIVALWGDLESCAMRAIETRKPVRSIHKGLLFECNGEVMTIKLPSGRRLFYQSPSFAENKWGKKAIRYKGMGQTTKLWGWVDTYGGKITENVIQAIARD
;
A
#
# COMPACT_ATOMS: atom_id res chain seq x y z
N ALA A 1 18.75 -2.57 9.07
CA ALA A 1 18.67 -3.47 7.91
C ALA A 1 18.23 -2.74 6.63
N SER A 2 17.02 -2.12 6.58
CA SER A 2 16.50 -1.50 5.35
C SER A 2 17.33 -0.31 4.88
N ALA A 3 17.70 0.61 5.77
CA ALA A 3 18.55 1.74 5.43
C ALA A 3 19.92 1.29 4.88
N SER A 4 20.54 0.28 5.48
CA SER A 4 21.80 -0.29 5.01
C SER A 4 21.68 -0.80 3.57
N LYS A 5 20.62 -1.53 3.25
CA LYS A 5 20.36 -2.04 1.90
C LYS A 5 20.04 -0.94 0.88
N MET A 6 19.22 0.06 1.27
CA MET A 6 18.79 1.14 0.38
C MET A 6 19.95 2.09 0.04
N PHE A 7 20.75 2.44 1.03
CA PHE A 7 21.83 3.42 0.86
C PHE A 7 23.21 2.78 0.66
N ASN A 8 23.28 1.44 0.64
CA ASN A 8 24.52 0.68 0.48
C ASN A 8 25.59 1.08 1.49
N ILE A 9 25.21 1.17 2.77
CA ILE A 9 26.08 1.54 3.88
C ILE A 9 26.19 0.39 4.89
N PRO A 10 27.31 0.28 5.63
CA PRO A 10 27.45 -0.68 6.70
C PRO A 10 26.33 -0.54 7.74
N ILE A 11 25.84 -1.69 8.25
CA ILE A 11 24.72 -1.69 9.20
C ILE A 11 25.08 -1.01 10.53
N GLU A 12 26.37 -1.02 10.88
CA GLU A 12 26.94 -0.42 12.09
C GLU A 12 26.76 1.11 12.10
N LEU A 13 26.67 1.74 10.92
CA LEU A 13 26.42 3.18 10.78
C LEU A 13 24.94 3.56 10.95
N VAL A 14 24.04 2.57 10.96
CA VAL A 14 22.58 2.78 11.14
C VAL A 14 22.23 2.72 12.64
N THR A 15 22.81 3.59 13.42
CA THR A 15 22.61 3.67 14.87
C THR A 15 21.37 4.49 15.23
N LYS A 16 20.93 4.35 16.50
CA LYS A 16 19.83 5.17 17.04
C LYS A 16 20.23 6.66 17.00
N GLY A 17 19.43 7.47 16.32
CA GLY A 17 19.69 8.91 16.13
C GLY A 17 20.49 9.27 14.88
N SER A 18 21.01 8.31 14.12
CA SER A 18 21.70 8.63 12.86
C SER A 18 20.73 9.07 11.76
N ASP A 19 21.19 9.94 10.86
CA ASP A 19 20.45 10.38 9.68
C ASP A 19 20.05 9.21 8.78
N TRP A 20 20.90 8.20 8.67
CA TRP A 20 20.62 7.00 7.90
C TRP A 20 19.43 6.21 8.45
N ARG A 21 19.30 6.13 9.77
CA ARG A 21 18.14 5.52 10.40
C ARG A 21 16.87 6.33 10.15
N ALA A 22 16.93 7.66 10.23
CA ALA A 22 15.81 8.55 9.95
C ALA A 22 15.34 8.40 8.49
N LYS A 23 16.27 8.47 7.53
CA LYS A 23 16.00 8.25 6.10
C LYS A 23 15.42 6.87 5.83
N GLY A 24 15.95 5.83 6.45
CA GLY A 24 15.44 4.47 6.31
C GLY A 24 14.02 4.31 6.86
N LYS A 25 13.69 4.94 7.99
CA LYS A 25 12.34 4.93 8.57
C LYS A 25 11.33 5.62 7.63
N VAL A 26 11.71 6.79 7.11
CA VAL A 26 10.87 7.52 6.14
C VAL A 26 10.62 6.69 4.89
N ALA A 27 11.67 6.07 4.34
CA ALA A 27 11.53 5.23 3.16
C ALA A 27 10.62 4.02 3.41
N GLU A 28 10.76 3.31 4.53
CA GLU A 28 9.89 2.18 4.87
C GLU A 28 8.41 2.61 4.98
N LEU A 29 8.14 3.71 5.67
CA LEU A 29 6.77 4.23 5.82
C LEU A 29 6.17 4.70 4.49
N ALA A 30 6.99 5.37 3.66
CA ALA A 30 6.55 5.87 2.36
C ALA A 30 6.31 4.76 1.34
N LEU A 31 7.18 3.75 1.31
CA LEU A 31 7.23 2.75 0.24
C LEU A 31 6.49 1.45 0.57
N GLY A 32 6.29 1.13 1.85
CA GLY A 32 5.69 -0.13 2.30
C GLY A 32 4.28 -0.40 1.76
N TYR A 33 3.55 0.64 1.41
CA TYR A 33 2.19 0.56 0.86
C TYR A 33 2.09 1.13 -0.57
N GLN A 34 3.04 0.74 -1.41
CA GLN A 34 3.09 1.08 -2.84
C GLN A 34 3.38 2.57 -3.12
N GLY A 35 3.86 3.33 -2.14
CA GLY A 35 4.31 4.69 -2.36
C GLY A 35 5.48 4.76 -3.36
N ALA A 36 5.69 5.93 -3.91
CA ALA A 36 6.77 6.23 -4.85
C ALA A 36 7.40 7.59 -4.48
N VAL A 37 8.06 8.23 -5.42
CA VAL A 37 8.74 9.53 -5.23
C VAL A 37 7.83 10.57 -4.56
N GLY A 38 6.55 10.66 -4.97
CA GLY A 38 5.58 11.58 -4.35
C GLY A 38 5.37 11.33 -2.85
N ALA A 39 5.32 10.06 -2.42
CA ALA A 39 5.21 9.73 -1.01
C ALA A 39 6.48 10.09 -0.23
N LEU A 40 7.66 9.87 -0.82
CA LEU A 40 8.94 10.29 -0.22
C LEU A 40 9.01 11.81 -0.06
N LYS A 41 8.60 12.59 -1.07
CA LYS A 41 8.51 14.06 -1.00
C LYS A 41 7.59 14.51 0.13
N THR A 42 6.37 13.97 0.18
CA THR A 42 5.38 14.28 1.22
C THR A 42 5.91 13.99 2.64
N MET A 43 6.70 12.93 2.80
CA MET A 43 7.32 12.55 4.07
C MET A 43 8.65 13.27 4.36
N GLY A 44 8.98 14.30 3.59
CA GLY A 44 10.12 15.17 3.85
C GLY A 44 11.44 14.73 3.20
N GLY A 45 11.39 13.92 2.14
CA GLY A 45 12.59 13.48 1.41
C GLY A 45 13.46 14.65 0.93
N GLU A 46 12.86 15.72 0.42
CA GLU A 46 13.58 16.94 -0.01
C GLU A 46 14.26 17.66 1.17
N LYS A 47 13.58 17.72 2.33
CA LYS A 47 14.16 18.29 3.57
C LYS A 47 15.34 17.48 4.10
N MET A 48 15.43 16.20 3.72
CA MET A 48 16.56 15.32 4.03
C MET A 48 17.68 15.42 2.99
N GLY A 49 17.60 16.34 2.04
CA GLY A 49 18.60 16.56 1.02
C GLY A 49 18.58 15.54 -0.13
N LEU A 50 17.47 14.81 -0.32
CA LEU A 50 17.33 13.86 -1.43
C LEU A 50 16.79 14.56 -2.68
N SER A 51 17.50 14.42 -3.80
CA SER A 51 17.03 14.82 -5.11
C SER A 51 15.92 13.88 -5.61
N GLU A 52 15.16 14.30 -6.62
CA GLU A 52 14.13 13.46 -7.23
C GLU A 52 14.70 12.18 -7.84
N LEU A 53 15.87 12.27 -8.46
CA LEU A 53 16.58 11.12 -9.04
C LEU A 53 17.03 10.13 -7.96
N GLU A 54 17.52 10.63 -6.84
CA GLU A 54 17.90 9.79 -5.69
C GLU A 54 16.67 9.11 -5.09
N MET A 55 15.55 9.83 -4.96
CA MET A 55 14.29 9.25 -4.48
C MET A 55 13.77 8.16 -5.42
N ASP A 56 13.83 8.35 -6.73
CA ASP A 56 13.46 7.31 -7.72
C ASP A 56 14.35 6.07 -7.59
N THR A 57 15.65 6.28 -7.42
CA THR A 57 16.60 5.20 -7.19
C THR A 57 16.29 4.43 -5.90
N ILE A 58 15.94 5.12 -4.82
CA ILE A 58 15.54 4.50 -3.54
C ILE A 58 14.28 3.66 -3.73
N VAL A 59 13.27 4.16 -4.44
CA VAL A 59 12.03 3.42 -4.75
C VAL A 59 12.35 2.11 -5.47
N LYS A 60 13.16 2.18 -6.52
CA LYS A 60 13.55 1.00 -7.31
C LYS A 60 14.32 -0.02 -6.47
N LYS A 61 15.31 0.42 -5.71
CA LYS A 61 16.10 -0.45 -4.81
C LYS A 61 15.24 -1.08 -3.73
N TRP A 62 14.33 -0.33 -3.12
CA TRP A 62 13.44 -0.84 -2.09
C TRP A 62 12.52 -1.93 -2.63
N ARG A 63 11.88 -1.70 -3.77
CA ARG A 63 11.00 -2.69 -4.42
C ARG A 63 11.75 -3.96 -4.83
N LYS A 64 12.98 -3.82 -5.36
CA LYS A 64 13.84 -4.95 -5.67
C LYS A 64 14.23 -5.76 -4.43
N ALA A 65 14.44 -5.10 -3.31
CA ALA A 65 14.79 -5.72 -2.04
C ALA A 65 13.59 -6.38 -1.32
N ASN A 66 12.36 -6.03 -1.70
CA ASN A 66 11.12 -6.48 -1.07
C ASN A 66 10.11 -7.06 -2.08
N PRO A 67 10.49 -8.06 -2.89
CA PRO A 67 9.65 -8.56 -3.97
C PRO A 67 8.36 -9.21 -3.47
N ALA A 68 8.37 -9.84 -2.29
CA ALA A 68 7.18 -10.43 -1.69
C ALA A 68 6.12 -9.39 -1.31
N ILE A 69 6.54 -8.21 -0.85
CA ILE A 69 5.62 -7.11 -0.53
C ILE A 69 5.01 -6.54 -1.82
N VAL A 70 5.83 -6.38 -2.86
CA VAL A 70 5.36 -5.91 -4.18
C VAL A 70 4.35 -6.90 -4.78
N ALA A 71 4.63 -8.20 -4.67
CA ALA A 71 3.70 -9.25 -5.11
C ALA A 71 2.39 -9.23 -4.33
N LEU A 72 2.44 -8.97 -3.01
CA LEU A 72 1.26 -8.85 -2.17
C LEU A 72 0.33 -7.71 -2.63
N TRP A 73 0.88 -6.55 -2.97
CA TRP A 73 0.05 -5.45 -3.50
C TRP A 73 -0.72 -5.87 -4.75
N GLY A 74 -0.02 -6.51 -5.71
CA GLY A 74 -0.63 -6.98 -6.96
C GLY A 74 -1.69 -8.07 -6.73
N ASP A 75 -1.43 -9.01 -5.84
CA ASP A 75 -2.37 -10.07 -5.51
C ASP A 75 -3.66 -9.52 -4.90
N LEU A 76 -3.56 -8.65 -3.89
CA LEU A 76 -4.76 -8.11 -3.23
C LEU A 76 -5.57 -7.21 -4.15
N GLU A 77 -4.93 -6.41 -5.01
CA GLU A 77 -5.62 -5.61 -6.03
C GLU A 77 -6.35 -6.50 -7.04
N SER A 78 -5.68 -7.52 -7.54
CA SER A 78 -6.26 -8.49 -8.49
C SER A 78 -7.44 -9.24 -7.87
N CYS A 79 -7.34 -9.69 -6.62
CA CYS A 79 -8.42 -10.35 -5.92
C CYS A 79 -9.64 -9.42 -5.76
N ALA A 80 -9.42 -8.16 -5.37
CA ALA A 80 -10.49 -7.18 -5.25
C ALA A 80 -11.17 -6.91 -6.59
N MET A 81 -10.39 -6.66 -7.67
CA MET A 81 -10.93 -6.43 -9.01
C MET A 81 -11.77 -7.62 -9.49
N ARG A 82 -11.25 -8.83 -9.35
CA ARG A 82 -11.97 -10.05 -9.75
C ARG A 82 -13.26 -10.26 -8.96
N ALA A 83 -13.24 -10.03 -7.64
CA ALA A 83 -14.44 -10.14 -6.82
C ALA A 83 -15.52 -9.15 -7.24
N ILE A 84 -15.14 -7.90 -7.56
CA ILE A 84 -16.06 -6.87 -8.05
C ILE A 84 -16.62 -7.22 -9.43
N GLU A 85 -15.77 -7.67 -10.36
CA GLU A 85 -16.17 -8.00 -11.74
C GLU A 85 -17.06 -9.24 -11.81
N THR A 86 -16.65 -10.31 -11.12
CA THR A 86 -17.28 -11.62 -11.30
C THR A 86 -18.42 -11.89 -10.32
N ARG A 87 -18.50 -11.13 -9.23
CA ARG A 87 -19.41 -11.37 -8.10
C ARG A 87 -19.24 -12.75 -7.46
N LYS A 88 -18.08 -13.37 -7.67
CA LYS A 88 -17.73 -14.67 -7.10
C LYS A 88 -16.69 -14.49 -5.99
N PRO A 89 -16.68 -15.35 -4.96
CA PRO A 89 -15.64 -15.34 -3.95
C PRO A 89 -14.26 -15.58 -4.58
N VAL A 90 -13.28 -14.78 -4.19
CA VAL A 90 -11.89 -14.88 -4.65
C VAL A 90 -10.96 -15.01 -3.45
N ARG A 91 -10.19 -16.10 -3.41
CA ARG A 91 -9.16 -16.28 -2.38
C ARG A 91 -7.83 -15.68 -2.85
N SER A 92 -7.17 -14.96 -1.98
CA SER A 92 -5.79 -14.57 -2.15
C SER A 92 -4.88 -15.79 -2.10
N ILE A 93 -3.74 -15.74 -2.79
CA ILE A 93 -2.65 -16.72 -2.61
C ILE A 93 -2.09 -16.66 -1.18
N HIS A 94 -2.27 -15.54 -0.48
CA HIS A 94 -1.93 -15.39 0.93
C HIS A 94 -3.06 -15.98 1.80
N LYS A 95 -2.69 -16.88 2.69
CA LYS A 95 -3.64 -17.65 3.49
C LYS A 95 -4.55 -16.75 4.35
N GLY A 96 -5.84 -17.10 4.38
CA GLY A 96 -6.82 -16.50 5.27
C GLY A 96 -7.52 -15.25 4.74
N LEU A 97 -7.22 -14.80 3.53
CA LEU A 97 -7.93 -13.66 2.93
C LEU A 97 -8.94 -14.15 1.89
N LEU A 98 -10.20 -13.73 2.05
CA LEU A 98 -11.29 -14.03 1.13
C LEU A 98 -11.98 -12.72 0.72
N PHE A 99 -12.04 -12.46 -0.57
CA PHE A 99 -12.70 -11.31 -1.18
C PHE A 99 -14.07 -11.74 -1.70
N GLU A 100 -15.11 -11.04 -1.32
CA GLU A 100 -16.48 -11.28 -1.76
C GLU A 100 -17.15 -9.96 -2.12
N CYS A 101 -17.98 -9.95 -3.16
CA CYS A 101 -18.74 -8.77 -3.58
C CYS A 101 -20.15 -9.18 -3.99
N ASN A 102 -21.17 -8.57 -3.40
CA ASN A 102 -22.57 -8.74 -3.80
C ASN A 102 -23.07 -7.63 -4.75
N GLY A 103 -22.21 -6.69 -5.08
CA GLY A 103 -22.50 -5.53 -5.92
C GLY A 103 -22.74 -4.24 -5.17
N GLU A 104 -23.26 -4.30 -3.99
CA GLU A 104 -23.43 -3.13 -3.11
C GLU A 104 -22.23 -2.95 -2.20
N VAL A 105 -21.63 -4.06 -1.77
CA VAL A 105 -20.49 -4.07 -0.84
C VAL A 105 -19.49 -5.13 -1.29
N MET A 106 -18.21 -4.75 -1.31
CA MET A 106 -17.10 -5.70 -1.32
C MET A 106 -16.60 -5.88 0.10
N THR A 107 -16.34 -7.12 0.49
CA THR A 107 -15.76 -7.45 1.79
C THR A 107 -14.46 -8.22 1.64
N ILE A 108 -13.53 -8.00 2.58
CA ILE A 108 -12.33 -8.81 2.73
C ILE A 108 -12.40 -9.48 4.10
N LYS A 109 -12.61 -10.81 4.12
CA LYS A 109 -12.57 -11.60 5.34
C LYS A 109 -11.12 -11.84 5.75
N LEU A 110 -10.79 -11.50 6.98
CA LEU A 110 -9.48 -11.67 7.59
C LEU A 110 -9.34 -13.06 8.24
N PRO A 111 -8.11 -13.49 8.60
CA PRO A 111 -7.87 -14.75 9.29
C PRO A 111 -8.66 -14.91 10.60
N SER A 112 -8.85 -13.81 11.35
CA SER A 112 -9.67 -13.75 12.56
C SER A 112 -11.17 -13.99 12.33
N GLY A 113 -11.62 -13.97 11.06
CA GLY A 113 -13.03 -14.01 10.68
C GLY A 113 -13.68 -12.63 10.56
N ARG A 114 -13.05 -11.58 11.07
CA ARG A 114 -13.51 -10.19 10.92
C ARG A 114 -13.46 -9.78 9.44
N ARG A 115 -14.27 -8.79 9.05
CA ARG A 115 -14.36 -8.30 7.68
C ARG A 115 -14.05 -6.82 7.57
N LEU A 116 -13.36 -6.44 6.51
CA LEU A 116 -13.29 -5.07 6.02
C LEU A 116 -14.39 -4.86 4.98
N PHE A 117 -14.96 -3.66 4.95
CA PHE A 117 -16.10 -3.31 4.10
C PHE A 117 -15.76 -2.15 3.17
N TYR A 118 -16.10 -2.29 1.89
CA TYR A 118 -15.95 -1.27 0.85
C TYR A 118 -17.31 -1.07 0.17
N GLN A 119 -17.94 0.07 0.48
CA GLN A 119 -19.29 0.39 0.02
C GLN A 119 -19.32 0.81 -1.45
N SER A 120 -20.34 0.37 -2.19
CA SER A 120 -20.55 0.72 -3.59
C SER A 120 -19.29 0.58 -4.45
N PRO A 121 -18.60 -0.59 -4.42
CA PRO A 121 -17.37 -0.77 -5.17
C PRO A 121 -17.62 -0.68 -6.66
N SER A 122 -16.80 0.08 -7.37
CA SER A 122 -16.89 0.27 -8.82
C SER A 122 -15.52 0.53 -9.41
N PHE A 123 -15.45 0.66 -10.72
CA PHE A 123 -14.22 1.03 -11.42
C PHE A 123 -14.32 2.46 -11.95
N ALA A 124 -13.19 3.14 -11.94
CA ALA A 124 -13.02 4.45 -12.57
C ALA A 124 -11.59 4.55 -13.11
N GLU A 125 -11.39 5.49 -14.01
CA GLU A 125 -10.06 5.84 -14.47
C GLU A 125 -9.38 6.72 -13.42
N ASN A 126 -8.16 6.34 -13.04
CA ASN A 126 -7.37 7.14 -12.11
C ASN A 126 -6.66 8.30 -12.83
N LYS A 127 -5.97 9.16 -12.07
CA LYS A 127 -5.25 10.32 -12.61
C LYS A 127 -4.13 9.99 -13.61
N TRP A 128 -3.80 8.72 -13.78
CA TRP A 128 -2.82 8.23 -14.77
C TRP A 128 -3.46 7.50 -15.95
N GLY A 129 -4.79 7.57 -16.11
CA GLY A 129 -5.52 6.93 -17.20
C GLY A 129 -5.65 5.42 -17.06
N LYS A 130 -5.49 4.87 -15.86
CA LYS A 130 -5.59 3.42 -15.60
C LYS A 130 -6.88 3.10 -14.86
N LYS A 131 -7.48 1.96 -15.20
CA LYS A 131 -8.62 1.38 -14.48
C LYS A 131 -8.23 1.17 -13.02
N ALA A 132 -8.97 1.75 -12.10
CA ALA A 132 -8.77 1.66 -10.67
C ALA A 132 -10.07 1.35 -9.93
N ILE A 133 -9.95 0.81 -8.74
CA ILE A 133 -11.08 0.55 -7.86
C ILE A 133 -11.42 1.83 -7.12
N ARG A 134 -12.72 2.14 -7.05
CA ARG A 134 -13.26 3.20 -6.19
C ARG A 134 -14.40 2.65 -5.34
N TYR A 135 -14.62 3.25 -4.21
CA TYR A 135 -15.72 2.92 -3.30
C TYR A 135 -16.22 4.18 -2.58
N LYS A 136 -17.39 4.09 -1.95
CA LYS A 136 -17.89 5.18 -1.09
C LYS A 136 -17.34 5.03 0.32
N GLY A 137 -16.74 6.09 0.82
CA GLY A 137 -16.12 6.11 2.13
C GLY A 137 -15.75 7.52 2.59
N MET A 138 -15.19 7.60 3.78
CA MET A 138 -14.68 8.86 4.34
C MET A 138 -13.32 9.19 3.70
N GLY A 139 -13.23 10.33 3.03
CA GLY A 139 -11.96 10.83 2.50
C GLY A 139 -10.96 11.12 3.63
N GLN A 140 -9.74 10.60 3.51
CA GLN A 140 -8.73 10.77 4.56
C GLN A 140 -8.31 12.23 4.74
N THR A 141 -8.19 12.96 3.65
CA THR A 141 -7.79 14.37 3.64
C THR A 141 -8.99 15.29 3.81
N THR A 142 -10.05 15.07 3.04
CA THR A 142 -11.23 15.94 3.01
C THR A 142 -12.12 15.79 4.23
N LYS A 143 -12.07 14.63 4.90
CA LYS A 143 -12.98 14.23 5.99
C LYS A 143 -14.46 14.26 5.59
N LEU A 144 -14.74 14.18 4.29
CA LEU A 144 -16.09 14.13 3.73
C LEU A 144 -16.38 12.73 3.21
N TRP A 145 -17.62 12.31 3.30
CA TRP A 145 -18.10 11.07 2.70
C TRP A 145 -18.26 11.25 1.19
N GLY A 146 -17.70 10.34 0.41
CA GLY A 146 -17.75 10.42 -1.04
C GLY A 146 -16.97 9.29 -1.72
N TRP A 147 -16.64 9.48 -2.98
CA TRP A 147 -15.85 8.54 -3.74
C TRP A 147 -14.38 8.57 -3.31
N VAL A 148 -13.85 7.40 -3.00
CA VAL A 148 -12.44 7.19 -2.61
C VAL A 148 -11.84 6.17 -3.57
N ASP A 149 -10.71 6.52 -4.17
CA ASP A 149 -9.93 5.57 -4.97
C ASP A 149 -9.08 4.68 -4.07
N THR A 150 -8.96 3.41 -4.45
CA THR A 150 -8.09 2.46 -3.76
C THR A 150 -7.27 1.65 -4.77
N TYR A 151 -6.22 1.03 -4.27
CA TYR A 151 -5.25 0.27 -5.04
C TYR A 151 -4.58 -0.76 -4.13
N GLY A 152 -3.78 -1.65 -4.69
CA GLY A 152 -3.18 -2.78 -3.96
C GLY A 152 -2.45 -2.40 -2.69
N GLY A 153 -1.63 -1.35 -2.73
CA GLY A 153 -0.92 -0.85 -1.55
C GLY A 153 -1.85 -0.36 -0.44
N LYS A 154 -2.95 0.33 -0.79
CA LYS A 154 -3.92 0.82 0.20
C LYS A 154 -4.77 -0.31 0.79
N ILE A 155 -5.15 -1.27 -0.04
CA ILE A 155 -5.83 -2.49 0.43
C ILE A 155 -4.91 -3.26 1.38
N THR A 156 -3.63 -3.40 1.02
CA THR A 156 -2.61 -4.05 1.86
C THR A 156 -2.46 -3.34 3.21
N GLU A 157 -2.39 -2.00 3.22
CA GLU A 157 -2.34 -1.21 4.46
C GLU A 157 -3.54 -1.53 5.37
N ASN A 158 -4.76 -1.50 4.81
CA ASN A 158 -5.97 -1.77 5.56
C ASN A 158 -5.99 -3.18 6.15
N VAL A 159 -5.59 -4.17 5.35
CA VAL A 159 -5.54 -5.59 5.78
C VAL A 159 -4.52 -5.79 6.89
N ILE A 160 -3.28 -5.30 6.71
CA ILE A 160 -2.20 -5.47 7.70
C ILE A 160 -2.54 -4.75 8.99
N GLN A 161 -3.02 -3.51 8.92
CA GLN A 161 -3.41 -2.76 10.13
C GLN A 161 -4.58 -3.40 10.86
N ALA A 162 -5.53 -4.01 10.13
CA ALA A 162 -6.64 -4.70 10.74
C ALA A 162 -6.19 -6.00 11.43
N ILE A 163 -5.35 -6.81 10.78
CA ILE A 163 -4.79 -8.04 11.38
C ILE A 163 -3.95 -7.72 12.62
N ALA A 164 -3.18 -6.62 12.59
CA ALA A 164 -2.36 -6.22 13.73
C ALA A 164 -3.16 -5.75 14.95
N ARG A 165 -4.47 -5.50 14.79
CA ARG A 165 -5.40 -5.09 15.86
C ARG A 165 -6.27 -6.23 16.37
N ASP A 166 -6.26 -7.37 15.70
CA ASP A 166 -6.95 -8.60 16.08
C ASP A 166 -6.17 -9.37 17.15
#